data_b6c2ce6441695826cad311d7503938b9
#
_entry.id   b6c2ce6441695826cad311d7503938b9
#
_cell.length_a   1.000
_cell.length_b   1.000
_cell.length_c   1.000
_cell.angle_alpha   90.00
_cell.angle_beta   90.00
_cell.angle_gamma   90.00
#
_symmetry.space_group_name_H-M   'P 1'
#
loop_
_entity.id
_entity.type
_entity.pdbx_description
1 polymer ?
#
loop_
_entity_poly.entity_id
_entity_poly.type
_entity_poly.pdbx_seq_one_letter_code
_entity_poly.pdbx_strand_id
1 'polypeptide(L)'
;MTIFTAAAMCQSKVGSSAASFLGAGVGSRAIGMGGAFSAVGGDASVLYWNPGAMSELKRSETLISKANWLVESDLNYLASILKLSKGKSIGLYLLQLDYGQEEITTLDDQNGTGQFWSAMDYVLGLSYGSKLSNRFSFGGTGKFISQRIHHTSATSFAVDLGLIYKTQSDKVRIGMSISNFGSDMTMDGKDLYKKIDIDPDYSGHNESLVSKLKTDPWPLPLFFRAGTSIQLISLNNATGYLALDTFIPSDDVEIINVGYELVLFEKSQIQIGYSGIGNPNSEEGFTIGGGTSFYAGGFDLRLDYSFRSFGLFGDIHYFSVAFLY
;
A
#
# COMPACT_ATOMS: atom_id res chain seq x y z
N MET A 1 -34.59 -32.35 -9.80
CA MET A 1 -34.25 -30.99 -10.23
C MET A 1 -32.79 -30.77 -9.84
N THR A 2 -31.88 -31.07 -10.76
CA THR A 2 -30.41 -31.04 -10.52
C THR A 2 -29.95 -29.61 -10.81
N ILE A 3 -29.55 -28.89 -9.75
CA ILE A 3 -28.94 -27.55 -9.90
C ILE A 3 -27.51 -27.77 -10.40
N PHE A 4 -27.28 -27.47 -11.67
CA PHE A 4 -25.95 -27.36 -12.24
C PHE A 4 -25.34 -26.06 -11.70
N THR A 5 -24.46 -26.17 -10.69
CA THR A 5 -23.55 -25.09 -10.33
C THR A 5 -22.48 -25.05 -11.43
N ALA A 6 -22.63 -24.15 -12.39
CA ALA A 6 -21.53 -23.77 -13.28
C ALA A 6 -20.47 -23.08 -12.41
N ALA A 7 -19.39 -23.78 -12.12
CA ALA A 7 -18.18 -23.14 -11.63
C ALA A 7 -17.67 -22.24 -12.77
N ALA A 8 -17.90 -20.94 -12.66
CA ALA A 8 -17.25 -19.97 -13.52
C ALA A 8 -15.75 -20.02 -13.17
N MET A 9 -14.95 -20.67 -14.01
CA MET A 9 -13.52 -20.60 -13.95
C MET A 9 -13.14 -19.16 -14.34
N CYS A 10 -13.02 -18.28 -13.36
CA CYS A 10 -12.44 -16.96 -13.57
C CYS A 10 -10.97 -17.17 -13.95
N GLN A 11 -10.57 -16.69 -15.12
CA GLN A 11 -9.19 -16.68 -15.55
C GLN A 11 -8.41 -15.79 -14.59
N SER A 12 -7.34 -16.31 -13.98
CA SER A 12 -6.45 -15.52 -13.12
C SER A 12 -5.88 -14.33 -13.91
N LYS A 13 -6.01 -13.14 -13.37
CA LYS A 13 -5.45 -11.90 -13.92
C LYS A 13 -4.13 -11.49 -13.24
N VAL A 14 -3.55 -12.38 -12.45
CA VAL A 14 -2.29 -12.14 -11.74
C VAL A 14 -1.20 -11.71 -12.72
N GLY A 15 -0.50 -10.60 -12.41
CA GLY A 15 0.55 -10.05 -13.25
C GLY A 15 0.07 -9.26 -14.47
N SER A 16 -1.22 -8.87 -14.53
CA SER A 16 -1.80 -8.10 -15.64
C SER A 16 -1.90 -6.59 -15.35
N SER A 17 -1.26 -6.10 -14.29
CA SER A 17 -1.21 -4.67 -13.93
C SER A 17 0.22 -4.15 -13.80
N ALA A 18 0.40 -2.85 -13.98
CA ALA A 18 1.61 -2.12 -13.60
C ALA A 18 1.58 -1.81 -12.09
N ALA A 19 2.69 -1.32 -11.55
CA ALA A 19 2.77 -0.77 -10.19
C ALA A 19 2.20 -1.69 -9.09
N SER A 20 2.50 -2.99 -9.13
CA SER A 20 2.06 -3.99 -8.14
C SER A 20 2.48 -3.64 -6.69
N PHE A 21 3.54 -2.84 -6.50
CA PHE A 21 3.99 -2.35 -5.20
C PHE A 21 2.91 -1.54 -4.45
N LEU A 22 1.91 -1.01 -5.16
CA LEU A 22 0.76 -0.33 -4.56
C LEU A 22 -0.06 -1.24 -3.61
N GLY A 23 0.10 -2.55 -3.71
CA GLY A 23 -0.52 -3.55 -2.84
C GLY A 23 0.28 -3.93 -1.59
N ALA A 24 1.51 -3.43 -1.42
CA ALA A 24 2.43 -3.91 -0.37
C ALA A 24 1.95 -3.71 1.08
N GLY A 25 1.02 -2.80 1.33
CA GLY A 25 0.55 -2.46 2.67
C GLY A 25 1.56 -1.63 3.48
N VAL A 26 1.09 -0.70 4.29
CA VAL A 26 1.94 0.25 5.03
C VAL A 26 1.45 0.46 6.46
N GLY A 27 2.38 0.87 7.34
CA GLY A 27 2.08 1.19 8.74
C GLY A 27 2.00 -0.04 9.63
N SER A 28 2.89 -0.11 10.64
CA SER A 28 3.02 -1.29 11.51
C SER A 28 1.70 -1.68 12.18
N ARG A 29 0.92 -0.69 12.63
CA ARG A 29 -0.37 -0.95 13.28
C ARG A 29 -1.37 -1.63 12.35
N ALA A 30 -1.50 -1.16 11.10
CA ALA A 30 -2.41 -1.74 10.11
C ALA A 30 -1.96 -3.15 9.70
N ILE A 31 -0.65 -3.35 9.54
CA ILE A 31 -0.07 -4.66 9.23
C ILE A 31 -0.27 -5.63 10.40
N GLY A 32 -0.06 -5.20 11.64
CA GLY A 32 -0.33 -6.03 12.83
C GLY A 32 -1.78 -6.52 12.93
N MET A 33 -2.71 -5.80 12.32
CA MET A 33 -4.12 -6.18 12.19
C MET A 33 -4.43 -7.00 10.92
N GLY A 34 -3.42 -7.61 10.28
CA GLY A 34 -3.61 -8.38 9.04
C GLY A 34 -4.05 -7.54 7.83
N GLY A 35 -3.91 -6.21 7.87
CA GLY A 35 -4.44 -5.32 6.84
C GLY A 35 -5.95 -5.07 6.93
N ALA A 36 -6.64 -5.54 7.97
CA ALA A 36 -8.05 -5.23 8.24
C ALA A 36 -8.19 -3.81 8.82
N PHE A 37 -7.99 -2.79 7.99
CA PHE A 37 -7.82 -1.41 8.43
C PHE A 37 -8.75 -0.39 7.76
N SER A 38 -9.54 -0.76 6.76
CA SER A 38 -10.43 0.16 6.02
C SER A 38 -11.45 0.88 6.91
N ALA A 39 -11.91 0.21 8.00
CA ALA A 39 -12.86 0.79 8.95
C ALA A 39 -12.23 1.22 10.29
N VAL A 40 -10.96 0.90 10.54
CA VAL A 40 -10.30 1.13 11.84
C VAL A 40 -9.85 2.57 11.98
N GLY A 41 -8.91 3.00 11.19
CA GLY A 41 -8.36 4.35 11.25
C GLY A 41 -7.58 4.66 12.55
N GLY A 42 -7.28 5.93 12.78
CA GLY A 42 -6.69 6.43 14.03
C GLY A 42 -5.21 6.77 13.95
N ASP A 43 -4.56 6.61 12.79
CA ASP A 43 -3.21 7.08 12.50
C ASP A 43 -3.06 7.51 11.04
N ALA A 44 -1.88 8.07 10.68
CA ALA A 44 -1.66 8.64 9.35
C ALA A 44 -1.54 7.60 8.22
N SER A 45 -1.46 6.30 8.53
CA SER A 45 -1.49 5.24 7.50
C SER A 45 -2.83 5.14 6.77
N VAL A 46 -3.89 5.75 7.33
CA VAL A 46 -5.22 5.83 6.68
C VAL A 46 -5.18 6.50 5.31
N LEU A 47 -4.18 7.34 5.01
CA LEU A 47 -4.03 7.95 3.68
C LEU A 47 -3.85 6.90 2.59
N TYR A 48 -3.27 5.75 2.93
CA TYR A 48 -3.12 4.61 2.04
C TYR A 48 -4.35 3.67 2.09
N TRP A 49 -4.86 3.35 3.32
CA TRP A 49 -5.90 2.34 3.49
C TRP A 49 -7.31 2.84 3.15
N ASN A 50 -7.67 4.01 3.69
CA ASN A 50 -8.97 4.65 3.49
C ASN A 50 -8.89 6.15 3.82
N PRO A 51 -8.76 7.04 2.83
CA PRO A 51 -8.63 8.47 3.08
C PRO A 51 -9.85 9.08 3.77
N GLY A 52 -11.03 8.42 3.75
CA GLY A 52 -12.21 8.85 4.49
C GLY A 52 -12.01 8.90 6.01
N ALA A 53 -11.08 8.09 6.54
CA ALA A 53 -10.80 8.04 7.97
C ALA A 53 -9.91 9.21 8.46
N MET A 54 -9.19 9.93 7.57
CA MET A 54 -8.25 10.97 7.95
C MET A 54 -8.90 12.12 8.72
N SER A 55 -10.14 12.47 8.42
CA SER A 55 -10.88 13.55 9.11
C SER A 55 -11.27 13.19 10.55
N GLU A 56 -11.14 11.93 10.93
CA GLU A 56 -11.48 11.41 12.26
C GLU A 56 -10.32 11.41 13.25
N LEU A 57 -9.08 11.62 12.79
CA LEU A 57 -7.93 11.72 13.67
C LEU A 57 -8.17 12.80 14.72
N LYS A 58 -7.77 12.51 15.95
CA LYS A 58 -7.93 13.44 17.08
C LYS A 58 -6.95 14.61 16.99
N ARG A 59 -5.74 14.39 16.49
CA ARG A 59 -4.62 15.34 16.37
C ARG A 59 -4.01 15.28 15.00
N SER A 60 -3.20 16.25 14.65
CA SER A 60 -2.27 16.17 13.52
C SER A 60 -1.22 15.10 13.82
N GLU A 61 -0.78 14.40 12.80
CA GLU A 61 0.18 13.31 12.95
C GLU A 61 1.09 13.23 11.74
N THR A 62 2.38 13.03 11.99
CA THR A 62 3.35 12.63 10.98
C THR A 62 3.87 11.24 11.33
N LEU A 63 3.74 10.30 10.41
CA LEU A 63 4.11 8.89 10.54
C LEU A 63 5.23 8.56 9.56
N ILE A 64 6.28 7.92 10.05
CA ILE A 64 7.35 7.32 9.26
C ILE A 64 7.28 5.81 9.51
N SER A 65 7.26 5.02 8.45
CA SER A 65 7.27 3.57 8.54
C SER A 65 8.26 2.98 7.55
N LYS A 66 9.01 1.99 8.00
CA LYS A 66 9.97 1.23 7.19
C LYS A 66 9.74 -0.25 7.36
N ALA A 67 9.87 -1.01 6.26
CA ALA A 67 9.95 -2.45 6.28
C ALA A 67 11.07 -2.94 5.36
N ASN A 68 11.79 -3.97 5.82
CA ASN A 68 12.64 -4.75 4.93
C ASN A 68 11.72 -5.66 4.13
N TRP A 69 11.50 -5.28 2.88
CA TRP A 69 10.55 -5.94 2.00
C TRP A 69 11.18 -7.19 1.35
N LEU A 70 10.46 -7.82 0.46
CA LEU A 70 10.92 -9.04 -0.21
C LEU A 70 12.20 -8.80 -1.02
N VAL A 71 13.06 -9.82 -1.11
CA VAL A 71 14.28 -9.82 -1.94
C VAL A 71 15.17 -8.61 -1.67
N GLU A 72 15.47 -8.37 -0.38
CA GLU A 72 16.38 -7.31 0.08
C GLU A 72 15.99 -5.87 -0.35
N SER A 73 14.73 -5.66 -0.75
CA SER A 73 14.22 -4.33 -1.05
C SER A 73 13.71 -3.62 0.20
N ASP A 74 13.68 -2.31 0.16
CA ASP A 74 13.23 -1.45 1.26
C ASP A 74 11.90 -0.78 0.94
N LEU A 75 10.87 -1.01 1.76
CA LEU A 75 9.58 -0.31 1.68
C LEU A 75 9.57 0.83 2.70
N ASN A 76 9.51 2.06 2.21
CA ASN A 76 9.48 3.26 3.01
C ASN A 76 8.16 4.01 2.84
N TYR A 77 7.57 4.44 3.94
CA TYR A 77 6.33 5.22 3.94
C TYR A 77 6.45 6.42 4.87
N LEU A 78 6.17 7.60 4.35
CA LEU A 78 6.09 8.85 5.09
C LEU A 78 4.70 9.45 4.87
N ALA A 79 3.98 9.75 5.92
CA ALA A 79 2.66 10.38 5.84
C ALA A 79 2.51 11.49 6.87
N SER A 80 1.86 12.57 6.48
CA SER A 80 1.53 13.66 7.39
C SER A 80 0.07 14.09 7.19
N ILE A 81 -0.68 14.18 8.29
CA ILE A 81 -2.06 14.66 8.30
C ILE A 81 -2.12 15.91 9.19
N LEU A 82 -2.55 17.00 8.59
CA LEU A 82 -2.81 18.26 9.28
C LEU A 82 -4.31 18.47 9.44
N LYS A 83 -4.75 18.68 10.67
CA LYS A 83 -6.13 19.08 10.97
C LYS A 83 -6.29 20.58 10.75
N LEU A 84 -7.19 20.96 9.86
CA LEU A 84 -7.48 22.36 9.55
C LEU A 84 -8.55 22.95 10.50
N SER A 85 -9.60 22.17 10.78
CA SER A 85 -10.71 22.57 11.64
C SER A 85 -11.47 21.33 12.10
N LYS A 86 -12.56 21.50 12.88
CA LYS A 86 -13.40 20.37 13.28
C LYS A 86 -13.90 19.59 12.05
N GLY A 87 -13.39 18.37 11.86
CA GLY A 87 -13.81 17.45 10.82
C GLY A 87 -13.23 17.69 9.44
N LYS A 88 -12.24 18.58 9.25
CA LYS A 88 -11.53 18.78 7.99
C LYS A 88 -10.04 18.54 8.16
N SER A 89 -9.43 17.84 7.24
CA SER A 89 -8.00 17.54 7.26
C SER A 89 -7.43 17.53 5.84
N ILE A 90 -6.14 17.85 5.74
CA ILE A 90 -5.32 17.62 4.54
C ILE A 90 -4.24 16.61 4.90
N GLY A 91 -3.82 15.84 3.93
CA GLY A 91 -2.77 14.84 4.08
C GLY A 91 -1.83 14.82 2.91
N LEU A 92 -0.60 14.50 3.19
CA LEU A 92 0.45 14.24 2.19
C LEU A 92 1.12 12.93 2.55
N TYR A 93 1.40 12.08 1.55
CA TYR A 93 2.21 10.90 1.79
C TYR A 93 3.15 10.59 0.63
N LEU A 94 4.24 9.92 0.96
CA LEU A 94 5.20 9.31 0.05
C LEU A 94 5.27 7.82 0.40
N LEU A 95 5.06 6.96 -0.59
CA LEU A 95 5.37 5.54 -0.53
C LEU A 95 6.49 5.26 -1.52
N GLN A 96 7.54 4.57 -1.10
CA GLN A 96 8.70 4.23 -1.93
C GLN A 96 9.04 2.76 -1.72
N LEU A 97 9.24 2.05 -2.81
CA LEU A 97 9.87 0.73 -2.83
C LEU A 97 11.21 0.87 -3.56
N ASP A 98 12.30 0.66 -2.82
CA ASP A 98 13.66 0.75 -3.30
C ASP A 98 14.23 -0.67 -3.46
N TYR A 99 14.60 -1.03 -4.67
CA TYR A 99 15.14 -2.36 -5.01
C TYR A 99 16.66 -2.43 -4.85
N GLY A 100 17.29 -1.33 -4.39
CA GLY A 100 18.75 -1.25 -4.25
C GLY A 100 19.47 -1.01 -5.56
N GLN A 101 20.75 -1.38 -5.57
CA GLN A 101 21.64 -1.23 -6.72
C GLN A 101 22.37 -2.54 -6.98
N GLU A 102 22.45 -2.94 -8.25
CA GLU A 102 23.16 -4.12 -8.69
C GLU A 102 24.24 -3.75 -9.71
N GLU A 103 25.36 -4.44 -9.63
CA GLU A 103 26.48 -4.19 -10.56
C GLU A 103 26.16 -4.78 -11.94
N ILE A 104 26.45 -3.99 -12.99
CA ILE A 104 26.25 -4.43 -14.37
C ILE A 104 27.38 -5.42 -14.73
N THR A 105 26.99 -6.61 -15.16
CA THR A 105 27.88 -7.63 -15.70
C THR A 105 27.71 -7.76 -17.20
N THR A 106 28.80 -8.11 -17.90
CA THR A 106 28.81 -8.38 -19.35
C THR A 106 29.45 -9.73 -19.64
N LEU A 107 29.42 -10.16 -20.88
CA LEU A 107 30.12 -11.39 -21.30
C LEU A 107 31.62 -11.30 -21.11
N ASP A 108 32.18 -10.08 -21.25
CA ASP A 108 33.61 -9.81 -21.13
C ASP A 108 34.00 -9.55 -19.67
N ASP A 109 33.12 -8.88 -18.90
CA ASP A 109 33.33 -8.52 -17.48
C ASP A 109 32.29 -9.22 -16.59
N GLN A 110 32.44 -10.54 -16.43
CA GLN A 110 31.50 -11.38 -15.65
C GLN A 110 31.53 -11.10 -14.15
N ASN A 111 32.62 -10.51 -13.64
CA ASN A 111 32.79 -10.14 -12.22
C ASN A 111 32.32 -8.72 -11.90
N GLY A 112 31.78 -8.00 -12.89
CA GLY A 112 31.31 -6.62 -12.76
C GLY A 112 32.09 -5.63 -13.60
N THR A 113 31.38 -4.63 -14.12
CA THR A 113 31.94 -3.53 -14.95
C THR A 113 32.32 -2.32 -14.14
N GLY A 114 32.07 -2.29 -12.82
CA GLY A 114 32.16 -1.10 -11.95
C GLY A 114 31.01 -0.10 -12.18
N GLN A 115 30.04 -0.42 -13.05
CA GLN A 115 28.83 0.39 -13.23
C GLN A 115 27.65 -0.28 -12.55
N PHE A 116 26.70 0.52 -12.05
CA PHE A 116 25.52 0.03 -11.33
C PHE A 116 24.24 0.44 -12.01
N TRP A 117 23.23 -0.40 -11.92
CA TRP A 117 21.85 -0.08 -12.25
C TRP A 117 21.00 -0.08 -10.96
N SER A 118 19.93 0.65 -10.95
CA SER A 118 19.00 0.71 -9.84
C SER A 118 17.56 0.72 -10.33
N ALA A 119 16.65 0.22 -9.48
CA ALA A 119 15.22 0.33 -9.70
C ALA A 119 14.55 0.93 -8.46
N MET A 120 13.50 1.72 -8.69
CA MET A 120 12.76 2.38 -7.63
C MET A 120 11.33 2.69 -8.10
N ASP A 121 10.37 2.39 -7.24
CA ASP A 121 8.98 2.77 -7.41
C ASP A 121 8.57 3.75 -6.33
N TYR A 122 7.77 4.76 -6.67
CA TYR A 122 7.25 5.68 -5.67
C TYR A 122 5.87 6.25 -6.01
N VAL A 123 5.15 6.63 -4.96
CA VAL A 123 3.88 7.35 -5.03
C VAL A 123 3.97 8.60 -4.18
N LEU A 124 3.52 9.72 -4.72
CA LEU A 124 3.25 10.94 -3.99
C LEU A 124 1.73 11.18 -3.99
N GLY A 125 1.11 11.21 -2.81
CA GLY A 125 -0.33 11.40 -2.64
C GLY A 125 -0.67 12.66 -1.88
N LEU A 126 -1.63 13.44 -2.39
CA LEU A 126 -2.23 14.61 -1.73
C LEU A 126 -3.69 14.31 -1.43
N SER A 127 -4.08 14.42 -0.17
CA SER A 127 -5.38 13.99 0.32
C SER A 127 -6.16 15.14 0.97
N TYR A 128 -7.47 15.09 0.83
CA TYR A 128 -8.41 15.92 1.56
C TYR A 128 -9.52 15.07 2.16
N GLY A 129 -9.85 15.30 3.43
CA GLY A 129 -10.91 14.60 4.14
C GLY A 129 -11.82 15.55 4.89
N SER A 130 -13.10 15.20 4.95
CA SER A 130 -14.12 15.98 5.64
C SER A 130 -15.15 15.08 6.30
N LYS A 131 -15.54 15.44 7.54
CA LYS A 131 -16.74 14.90 8.18
C LYS A 131 -17.95 15.63 7.60
N LEU A 132 -18.81 14.91 6.89
CA LEU A 132 -20.05 15.44 6.34
C LEU A 132 -21.16 15.48 7.41
N SER A 133 -21.11 14.57 8.37
CA SER A 133 -21.97 14.53 9.55
C SER A 133 -21.23 13.89 10.73
N ASN A 134 -21.87 13.80 11.89
CA ASN A 134 -21.30 13.09 13.04
C ASN A 134 -21.04 11.61 12.78
N ARG A 135 -21.68 11.04 11.77
CA ARG A 135 -21.61 9.60 11.45
C ARG A 135 -20.94 9.30 10.12
N PHE A 136 -20.79 10.29 9.27
CA PHE A 136 -20.34 10.09 7.90
C PHE A 136 -19.14 10.95 7.58
N SER A 137 -18.04 10.32 7.19
CA SER A 137 -16.79 10.97 6.77
C SER A 137 -16.43 10.52 5.36
N PHE A 138 -15.88 11.43 4.59
CA PHE A 138 -15.43 11.21 3.22
C PHE A 138 -14.00 11.75 3.05
N GLY A 139 -13.24 11.12 2.19
CA GLY A 139 -11.91 11.60 1.79
C GLY A 139 -11.57 11.19 0.38
N GLY A 140 -10.70 11.96 -0.23
CA GLY A 140 -10.15 11.67 -1.55
C GLY A 140 -8.66 11.98 -1.59
N THR A 141 -7.93 11.28 -2.42
CA THR A 141 -6.48 11.44 -2.65
C THR A 141 -6.22 11.51 -4.15
N GLY A 142 -5.47 12.52 -4.59
CA GLY A 142 -4.84 12.53 -5.90
C GLY A 142 -3.41 12.00 -5.77
N LYS A 143 -3.00 11.09 -6.66
CA LYS A 143 -1.70 10.42 -6.63
C LYS A 143 -0.92 10.62 -7.92
N PHE A 144 0.37 10.83 -7.78
CA PHE A 144 1.36 10.67 -8.83
C PHE A 144 2.16 9.39 -8.54
N ILE A 145 2.23 8.49 -9.52
CA ILE A 145 2.87 7.18 -9.42
C ILE A 145 3.99 7.14 -10.44
N SER A 146 5.16 6.65 -10.05
CA SER A 146 6.32 6.48 -10.93
C SER A 146 7.04 5.19 -10.63
N GLN A 147 7.35 4.46 -11.68
CA GLN A 147 8.25 3.29 -11.66
C GLN A 147 9.46 3.61 -12.52
N ARG A 148 10.67 3.31 -12.02
CA ARG A 148 11.91 3.53 -12.75
C ARG A 148 12.80 2.30 -12.65
N ILE A 149 13.30 1.87 -13.79
CA ILE A 149 14.31 0.83 -13.93
C ILE A 149 15.45 1.42 -14.76
N HIS A 150 16.57 1.66 -14.13
CA HIS A 150 17.77 2.26 -14.73
C HIS A 150 17.46 3.57 -15.47
N HIS A 151 17.47 3.58 -16.81
CA HIS A 151 17.19 4.76 -17.63
C HIS A 151 15.80 4.74 -18.30
N THR A 152 14.94 3.83 -17.86
CA THR A 152 13.54 3.77 -18.30
C THR A 152 12.60 4.08 -17.14
N SER A 153 11.48 4.69 -17.42
CA SER A 153 10.46 5.01 -16.41
C SER A 153 9.06 4.98 -16.99
N ALA A 154 8.10 4.71 -16.12
CA ALA A 154 6.67 4.86 -16.40
C ALA A 154 6.04 5.73 -15.34
N THR A 155 5.08 6.57 -15.72
CA THR A 155 4.36 7.44 -14.78
C THR A 155 2.86 7.41 -15.02
N SER A 156 2.09 7.62 -13.95
CA SER A 156 0.63 7.69 -14.02
C SER A 156 0.07 8.61 -12.94
N PHE A 157 -1.15 9.09 -13.18
CA PHE A 157 -1.96 9.78 -12.18
C PHE A 157 -3.16 8.92 -11.81
N ALA A 158 -3.50 8.89 -10.52
CA ALA A 158 -4.63 8.14 -10.01
C ALA A 158 -5.37 8.91 -8.92
N VAL A 159 -6.58 8.46 -8.63
CA VAL A 159 -7.44 9.00 -7.57
C VAL A 159 -7.88 7.86 -6.65
N ASP A 160 -7.88 8.13 -5.34
CA ASP A 160 -8.53 7.27 -4.34
C ASP A 160 -9.71 8.00 -3.73
N LEU A 161 -10.74 7.24 -3.40
CA LEU A 161 -11.91 7.71 -2.66
C LEU A 161 -12.13 6.81 -1.45
N GLY A 162 -12.53 7.40 -0.34
CA GLY A 162 -12.78 6.67 0.89
C GLY A 162 -13.95 7.22 1.69
N LEU A 163 -14.63 6.31 2.37
CA LEU A 163 -15.80 6.58 3.19
C LEU A 163 -15.67 5.89 4.54
N ILE A 164 -16.15 6.57 5.60
CA ILE A 164 -16.39 5.96 6.91
C ILE A 164 -17.81 6.28 7.34
N TYR A 165 -18.53 5.25 7.77
CA TYR A 165 -19.82 5.36 8.42
C TYR A 165 -19.75 4.79 9.83
N LYS A 166 -20.27 5.54 10.81
CA LYS A 166 -20.41 5.12 12.21
C LYS A 166 -21.87 4.88 12.54
N THR A 167 -22.16 3.78 13.18
CA THR A 167 -23.51 3.48 13.68
C THR A 167 -23.88 4.41 14.83
N GLN A 168 -25.15 4.40 15.22
CA GLN A 168 -25.69 5.24 16.29
C GLN A 168 -25.07 4.96 17.65
N SER A 169 -24.62 3.73 17.89
CA SER A 169 -23.96 3.32 19.14
C SER A 169 -22.47 3.66 19.19
N ASP A 170 -21.89 4.20 18.11
CA ASP A 170 -20.44 4.40 17.87
C ASP A 170 -19.57 3.14 18.02
N LYS A 171 -20.19 1.97 18.29
CA LYS A 171 -19.49 0.69 18.49
C LYS A 171 -19.12 0.00 17.18
N VAL A 172 -19.86 0.27 16.11
CA VAL A 172 -19.62 -0.34 14.80
C VAL A 172 -19.30 0.77 13.81
N ARG A 173 -18.23 0.54 13.06
CA ARG A 173 -17.77 1.38 11.97
C ARG A 173 -17.74 0.56 10.69
N ILE A 174 -18.13 1.15 9.58
CA ILE A 174 -18.04 0.59 8.25
C ILE A 174 -17.16 1.50 7.41
N GLY A 175 -16.16 0.94 6.78
CA GLY A 175 -15.25 1.63 5.89
C GLY A 175 -15.33 1.06 4.49
N MET A 176 -15.24 1.93 3.49
CA MET A 176 -15.13 1.55 2.09
C MET A 176 -14.11 2.44 1.41
N SER A 177 -13.30 1.86 0.53
CA SER A 177 -12.38 2.63 -0.31
C SER A 177 -12.24 2.02 -1.69
N ILE A 178 -12.04 2.90 -2.68
CA ILE A 178 -11.59 2.55 -4.02
C ILE A 178 -10.27 3.27 -4.21
N SER A 179 -9.23 2.54 -4.61
CA SER A 179 -7.89 3.09 -4.77
C SER A 179 -7.32 2.79 -6.15
N ASN A 180 -6.44 3.68 -6.62
CA ASN A 180 -5.70 3.57 -7.87
C ASN A 180 -6.56 3.68 -9.14
N PHE A 181 -7.67 4.42 -9.08
CA PHE A 181 -8.42 4.74 -10.29
C PHE A 181 -7.65 5.77 -11.12
N GLY A 182 -6.99 5.33 -12.19
CA GLY A 182 -6.07 6.19 -12.93
C GLY A 182 -5.80 5.75 -14.37
N SER A 183 -4.82 6.41 -14.99
CA SER A 183 -4.39 6.12 -16.35
C SER A 183 -3.43 4.93 -16.39
N ASP A 184 -3.36 4.27 -17.55
CA ASP A 184 -2.38 3.24 -17.81
C ASP A 184 -0.95 3.78 -17.72
N MET A 185 0.00 2.91 -17.43
CA MET A 185 1.43 3.17 -17.42
C MET A 185 2.09 2.58 -18.65
N THR A 186 2.98 3.35 -19.26
CA THR A 186 3.78 2.89 -20.39
C THR A 186 5.25 3.19 -20.09
N MET A 187 6.09 2.16 -20.12
CA MET A 187 7.52 2.30 -19.89
C MET A 187 8.19 3.00 -21.08
N ASP A 188 8.98 4.02 -20.82
CA ASP A 188 9.76 4.75 -21.82
C ASP A 188 11.15 5.11 -21.28
N GLY A 189 12.14 5.26 -22.17
CA GLY A 189 13.48 5.69 -21.79
C GLY A 189 14.59 5.24 -22.75
N LYS A 190 15.82 5.55 -22.36
CA LYS A 190 16.99 5.35 -23.22
C LYS A 190 17.31 3.88 -23.49
N ASP A 191 17.01 2.98 -22.56
CA ASP A 191 17.35 1.56 -22.69
C ASP A 191 16.48 0.83 -23.71
N LEU A 192 15.39 1.49 -24.16
CA LEU A 192 14.52 0.97 -25.23
C LEU A 192 15.07 1.21 -26.63
N TYR A 193 16.10 2.05 -26.78
CA TYR A 193 16.70 2.29 -28.07
C TYR A 193 17.71 1.19 -28.41
N LYS A 194 17.56 0.59 -29.57
CA LYS A 194 18.46 -0.45 -30.12
C LYS A 194 18.90 -0.05 -31.52
N LYS A 195 20.15 -0.38 -31.84
CA LYS A 195 20.62 -0.34 -33.21
C LYS A 195 20.17 -1.63 -33.90
N ILE A 196 19.52 -1.50 -35.03
CA ILE A 196 19.07 -2.63 -35.83
C ILE A 196 19.58 -2.49 -37.24
N ASP A 197 19.89 -3.62 -37.85
CA ASP A 197 20.08 -3.76 -39.28
C ASP A 197 18.74 -4.17 -39.91
N ILE A 198 18.25 -3.36 -40.87
CA ILE A 198 16.95 -3.60 -41.50
C ILE A 198 17.09 -4.69 -42.60
N ASP A 199 18.25 -4.82 -43.20
CA ASP A 199 18.52 -5.80 -44.26
C ASP A 199 19.91 -6.46 -44.07
N PRO A 200 19.95 -7.52 -43.23
CA PRO A 200 21.20 -8.23 -42.93
C PRO A 200 21.88 -8.87 -44.13
N ASP A 201 21.14 -9.09 -45.21
CA ASP A 201 21.65 -9.72 -46.44
C ASP A 201 22.32 -8.69 -47.38
N TYR A 202 22.17 -7.42 -47.11
CA TYR A 202 22.72 -6.32 -47.90
C TYR A 202 23.67 -5.45 -47.08
N SER A 203 24.97 -5.63 -47.31
CA SER A 203 26.00 -4.78 -46.67
C SER A 203 25.95 -3.37 -47.24
N GLY A 204 25.37 -2.44 -46.48
CA GLY A 204 25.18 -1.03 -46.79
C GLY A 204 25.26 -0.13 -45.58
N HIS A 205 24.89 1.15 -45.73
CA HIS A 205 24.93 2.15 -44.63
C HIS A 205 23.77 2.06 -43.63
N ASN A 206 22.94 1.02 -43.62
CA ASN A 206 21.76 0.82 -42.77
C ASN A 206 21.99 -0.13 -41.59
N GLU A 207 23.24 -0.58 -41.35
CA GLU A 207 23.60 -1.49 -40.24
C GLU A 207 23.44 -0.91 -38.84
N SER A 208 23.15 0.38 -38.71
CA SER A 208 23.10 1.09 -37.40
C SER A 208 21.95 2.06 -37.27
N LEU A 209 20.81 1.75 -37.87
CA LEU A 209 19.60 2.54 -37.66
C LEU A 209 19.11 2.42 -36.23
N VAL A 210 18.90 3.57 -35.60
CA VAL A 210 18.35 3.62 -34.23
C VAL A 210 16.85 3.36 -34.29
N SER A 211 16.40 2.27 -33.70
CA SER A 211 15.00 1.97 -33.49
C SER A 211 14.66 2.00 -32.02
N LYS A 212 13.38 2.12 -31.70
CA LYS A 212 12.87 2.08 -30.34
C LYS A 212 11.96 0.86 -30.17
N LEU A 213 12.22 0.04 -29.14
CA LEU A 213 11.31 -1.04 -28.75
C LEU A 213 9.99 -0.42 -28.29
N LYS A 214 8.89 -0.87 -28.87
CA LYS A 214 7.55 -0.48 -28.46
C LYS A 214 7.18 -1.21 -27.19
N THR A 215 6.74 -0.47 -26.18
CA THR A 215 6.14 -0.99 -24.95
C THR A 215 4.62 -0.79 -24.98
N ASP A 216 3.88 -1.72 -24.43
CA ASP A 216 2.43 -1.61 -24.33
C ASP A 216 2.02 -0.93 -23.03
N PRO A 217 0.87 -0.23 -23.01
CA PRO A 217 0.30 0.34 -21.81
C PRO A 217 -0.26 -0.77 -20.90
N TRP A 218 -0.05 -0.63 -19.59
CA TRP A 218 -0.56 -1.54 -18.56
C TRP A 218 -1.40 -0.76 -17.55
N PRO A 219 -2.61 -1.25 -17.19
CA PRO A 219 -3.46 -0.58 -16.23
C PRO A 219 -2.86 -0.61 -14.82
N LEU A 220 -3.25 0.35 -13.99
CA LEU A 220 -2.98 0.31 -12.55
C LEU A 220 -3.86 -0.77 -11.88
N PRO A 221 -3.38 -1.39 -10.78
CA PRO A 221 -4.19 -2.32 -10.01
C PRO A 221 -5.28 -1.55 -9.26
N LEU A 222 -6.51 -1.65 -9.71
CA LEU A 222 -7.65 -1.06 -9.03
C LEU A 222 -7.98 -1.89 -7.79
N PHE A 223 -8.05 -1.25 -6.61
CA PHE A 223 -8.37 -1.90 -5.35
C PHE A 223 -9.71 -1.42 -4.81
N PHE A 224 -10.57 -2.36 -4.50
CA PHE A 224 -11.76 -2.10 -3.70
C PHE A 224 -11.60 -2.75 -2.34
N ARG A 225 -11.83 -1.98 -1.26
CA ARG A 225 -11.85 -2.47 0.11
C ARG A 225 -13.18 -2.12 0.76
N ALA A 226 -13.72 -3.08 1.49
CA ALA A 226 -14.90 -2.89 2.31
C ALA A 226 -14.69 -3.61 3.65
N GLY A 227 -14.82 -2.87 4.75
CA GLY A 227 -14.54 -3.43 6.05
C GLY A 227 -15.47 -2.94 7.14
N THR A 228 -15.45 -3.68 8.22
CA THR A 228 -16.21 -3.37 9.44
C THR A 228 -15.29 -3.48 10.65
N SER A 229 -15.37 -2.52 11.56
CA SER A 229 -14.71 -2.56 12.86
C SER A 229 -15.74 -2.49 13.97
N ILE A 230 -15.63 -3.40 14.96
CA ILE A 230 -16.57 -3.54 16.06
C ILE A 230 -15.81 -3.40 17.37
N GLN A 231 -16.24 -2.48 18.23
CA GLN A 231 -15.74 -2.36 19.60
C GLN A 231 -16.36 -3.46 20.47
N LEU A 232 -15.58 -4.47 20.83
CA LEU A 232 -16.01 -5.60 21.65
C LEU A 232 -15.81 -5.36 23.17
N ILE A 233 -14.70 -4.70 23.53
CA ILE A 233 -14.32 -4.42 24.90
C ILE A 233 -14.31 -2.90 25.11
N SER A 234 -14.94 -2.47 26.19
CA SER A 234 -14.95 -1.06 26.61
C SER A 234 -14.89 -1.01 28.12
N LEU A 235 -13.69 -1.05 28.66
CA LEU A 235 -13.37 -0.91 30.09
C LEU A 235 -12.60 0.39 30.30
N ASN A 236 -12.50 0.86 31.54
CA ASN A 236 -11.80 2.11 31.83
C ASN A 236 -10.34 2.13 31.37
N ASN A 237 -9.66 0.97 31.39
CA ASN A 237 -8.24 0.86 31.06
C ASN A 237 -7.97 -0.03 29.84
N ALA A 238 -8.99 -0.57 29.17
CA ALA A 238 -8.83 -1.44 28.03
C ALA A 238 -9.98 -1.27 27.03
N THR A 239 -9.62 -1.12 25.76
CA THR A 239 -10.58 -1.06 24.66
C THR A 239 -10.15 -2.07 23.57
N GLY A 240 -11.05 -2.97 23.20
CA GLY A 240 -10.79 -4.01 22.19
C GLY A 240 -11.62 -3.81 20.95
N TYR A 241 -11.00 -3.91 19.79
CA TYR A 241 -11.63 -3.80 18.47
C TYR A 241 -11.39 -5.06 17.64
N LEU A 242 -12.44 -5.57 17.04
CA LEU A 242 -12.36 -6.61 16.01
C LEU A 242 -12.63 -5.96 14.66
N ALA A 243 -11.79 -6.21 13.69
CA ALA A 243 -11.95 -5.72 12.32
C ALA A 243 -12.01 -6.89 11.33
N LEU A 244 -12.83 -6.73 10.31
CA LEU A 244 -12.97 -7.64 9.18
C LEU A 244 -13.02 -6.80 7.92
N ASP A 245 -12.11 -7.08 6.96
CA ASP A 245 -12.02 -6.40 5.69
C ASP A 245 -12.06 -7.39 4.53
N THR A 246 -12.78 -7.05 3.48
CA THR A 246 -12.67 -7.70 2.18
C THR A 246 -11.83 -6.82 1.27
N PHE A 247 -10.82 -7.40 0.65
CA PHE A 247 -9.97 -6.76 -0.34
C PHE A 247 -10.17 -7.43 -1.70
N ILE A 248 -10.55 -6.63 -2.68
CA ILE A 248 -10.89 -7.06 -4.05
C ILE A 248 -9.97 -6.30 -5.01
N PRO A 249 -8.82 -6.88 -5.39
CA PRO A 249 -7.95 -6.33 -6.42
C PRO A 249 -8.49 -6.67 -7.82
N SER A 250 -8.21 -5.82 -8.80
CA SER A 250 -8.61 -6.07 -10.21
C SER A 250 -7.75 -7.13 -10.91
N ASP A 251 -6.57 -7.41 -10.36
CA ASP A 251 -5.51 -8.23 -10.94
C ASP A 251 -5.13 -9.45 -10.10
N ASP A 252 -5.87 -9.74 -9.03
CA ASP A 252 -5.67 -10.91 -8.18
C ASP A 252 -7.01 -11.43 -7.63
N VAL A 253 -6.94 -12.49 -6.83
CA VAL A 253 -8.09 -13.12 -6.15
C VAL A 253 -8.49 -12.26 -4.95
N GLU A 254 -9.81 -12.19 -4.71
CA GLU A 254 -10.35 -11.53 -3.52
C GLU A 254 -9.91 -12.26 -2.24
N ILE A 255 -9.58 -11.47 -1.22
CA ILE A 255 -9.19 -11.99 0.09
C ILE A 255 -9.97 -11.32 1.21
N ILE A 256 -10.05 -12.02 2.33
CA ILE A 256 -10.60 -11.52 3.58
C ILE A 256 -9.45 -11.41 4.58
N ASN A 257 -9.40 -10.27 5.26
CA ASN A 257 -8.46 -9.98 6.33
C ASN A 257 -9.21 -9.84 7.66
N VAL A 258 -8.62 -10.36 8.72
CA VAL A 258 -9.18 -10.28 10.07
C VAL A 258 -8.13 -9.72 11.01
N GLY A 259 -8.52 -8.80 11.86
CA GLY A 259 -7.63 -8.20 12.85
C GLY A 259 -8.32 -7.95 14.17
N TYR A 260 -7.57 -8.11 15.24
CA TYR A 260 -7.99 -7.72 16.58
C TYR A 260 -6.95 -6.78 17.19
N GLU A 261 -7.41 -5.70 17.79
CA GLU A 261 -6.59 -4.73 18.49
C GLU A 261 -7.08 -4.56 19.91
N LEU A 262 -6.16 -4.62 20.86
CA LEU A 262 -6.38 -4.30 22.27
C LEU A 262 -5.56 -3.07 22.65
N VAL A 263 -6.23 -1.97 22.96
CA VAL A 263 -5.62 -0.72 23.44
C VAL A 263 -5.70 -0.72 24.97
N LEU A 264 -4.56 -0.54 25.62
CA LEU A 264 -4.41 -0.52 27.08
C LEU A 264 -4.00 0.89 27.55
N PHE A 265 -4.66 1.39 28.58
CA PHE A 265 -4.36 2.68 29.23
C PHE A 265 -4.34 3.88 28.26
N GLU A 266 -5.02 3.76 27.10
CA GLU A 266 -4.98 4.73 26.00
C GLU A 266 -3.58 5.03 25.44
N LYS A 267 -2.57 4.21 25.78
CA LYS A 267 -1.16 4.43 25.41
C LYS A 267 -0.52 3.27 24.69
N SER A 268 -0.79 2.05 25.13
CA SER A 268 -0.17 0.85 24.57
C SER A 268 -1.20 0.07 23.78
N GLN A 269 -0.78 -0.58 22.72
CA GLN A 269 -1.64 -1.36 21.85
C GLN A 269 -0.97 -2.66 21.44
N ILE A 270 -1.75 -3.71 21.32
CA ILE A 270 -1.33 -5.01 20.84
C ILE A 270 -2.29 -5.40 19.74
N GLN A 271 -1.75 -5.89 18.64
CA GLN A 271 -2.53 -6.35 17.49
C GLN A 271 -2.19 -7.80 17.16
N ILE A 272 -3.19 -8.51 16.68
CA ILE A 272 -3.07 -9.83 16.08
C ILE A 272 -3.99 -9.88 14.87
N GLY A 273 -3.55 -10.49 13.81
CA GLY A 273 -4.33 -10.55 12.58
C GLY A 273 -3.96 -11.72 11.69
N TYR A 274 -4.76 -11.90 10.66
CA TYR A 274 -4.53 -12.86 9.60
C TYR A 274 -4.97 -12.25 8.27
N SER A 275 -4.10 -12.32 7.26
CA SER A 275 -4.28 -11.81 5.92
C SER A 275 -4.42 -12.95 4.92
N GLY A 276 -5.06 -12.71 3.77
CA GLY A 276 -5.06 -13.65 2.65
C GLY A 276 -6.09 -14.79 2.76
N ILE A 277 -7.08 -14.71 3.66
CA ILE A 277 -8.13 -15.73 3.75
C ILE A 277 -8.94 -15.75 2.45
N GLY A 278 -9.11 -16.94 1.87
CA GLY A 278 -9.88 -17.15 0.63
C GLY A 278 -9.02 -17.33 -0.62
N ASN A 279 -7.76 -16.91 -0.61
CA ASN A 279 -6.80 -17.19 -1.67
C ASN A 279 -5.85 -18.34 -1.25
N PRO A 280 -6.01 -19.56 -1.79
CA PRO A 280 -5.18 -20.70 -1.42
C PRO A 280 -3.70 -20.56 -1.86
N ASN A 281 -3.43 -19.63 -2.77
CA ASN A 281 -2.08 -19.33 -3.27
C ASN A 281 -1.48 -18.10 -2.59
N SER A 282 -2.15 -17.53 -1.57
CA SER A 282 -1.60 -16.40 -0.83
C SER A 282 -0.46 -16.86 0.07
N GLU A 283 0.67 -16.21 -0.03
CA GLU A 283 1.79 -16.36 0.92
C GLU A 283 1.60 -15.46 2.17
N GLU A 284 0.65 -14.53 2.14
CA GLU A 284 0.30 -13.72 3.31
C GLU A 284 -0.41 -14.57 4.36
N GLY A 285 -0.14 -14.31 5.64
CA GLY A 285 -0.66 -15.13 6.71
C GLY A 285 -0.81 -14.38 8.03
N PHE A 286 -0.30 -15.01 9.06
CA PHE A 286 -0.36 -14.52 10.44
C PHE A 286 0.42 -13.21 10.61
N THR A 287 -0.17 -12.30 11.38
CA THR A 287 0.45 -11.03 11.75
C THR A 287 0.31 -10.79 13.25
N ILE A 288 1.31 -10.14 13.82
CA ILE A 288 1.28 -9.67 15.20
C ILE A 288 1.95 -8.30 15.26
N GLY A 289 1.45 -7.43 16.11
CA GLY A 289 2.02 -6.10 16.28
C GLY A 289 1.83 -5.58 17.70
N GLY A 290 2.53 -4.51 17.98
CA GLY A 290 2.39 -3.78 19.23
C GLY A 290 3.00 -2.39 19.12
N GLY A 291 2.50 -1.49 19.94
CA GLY A 291 2.99 -0.12 19.99
C GLY A 291 2.73 0.54 21.32
N THR A 292 3.42 1.64 21.54
CA THR A 292 3.23 2.46 22.74
C THR A 292 3.45 3.93 22.45
N SER A 293 2.66 4.75 23.13
CA SER A 293 2.76 6.21 23.06
C SER A 293 3.36 6.76 24.35
N PHE A 294 4.29 7.68 24.22
CA PHE A 294 4.96 8.35 25.33
C PHE A 294 5.32 9.79 24.99
N TYR A 295 5.52 10.59 26.02
CA TYR A 295 5.94 11.97 25.86
C TYR A 295 7.45 12.08 26.02
N ALA A 296 8.15 12.61 24.98
CA ALA A 296 9.58 12.84 25.02
C ALA A 296 9.96 14.10 24.23
N GLY A 297 10.86 14.90 24.79
CA GLY A 297 11.44 16.05 24.08
C GLY A 297 10.43 17.14 23.68
N GLY A 298 9.29 17.23 24.35
CA GLY A 298 8.24 18.21 24.00
C GLY A 298 7.20 17.71 23.00
N PHE A 299 7.29 16.45 22.58
CA PHE A 299 6.39 15.83 21.59
C PHE A 299 5.74 14.57 22.14
N ASP A 300 4.50 14.31 21.73
CA ASP A 300 3.86 13.01 21.90
C ASP A 300 4.35 12.09 20.75
N LEU A 301 5.04 11.03 21.13
CA LEU A 301 5.61 10.04 20.20
C LEU A 301 4.86 8.72 20.34
N ARG A 302 4.70 8.01 19.23
CA ARG A 302 4.25 6.61 19.20
C ARG A 302 5.27 5.78 18.43
N LEU A 303 5.66 4.65 19.01
CA LEU A 303 6.49 3.63 18.38
C LEU A 303 5.64 2.38 18.18
N ASP A 304 5.63 1.88 16.97
CA ASP A 304 4.91 0.68 16.59
C ASP A 304 5.86 -0.30 15.88
N TYR A 305 5.67 -1.58 16.17
CA TYR A 305 6.34 -2.67 15.49
C TYR A 305 5.31 -3.70 15.08
N SER A 306 5.51 -4.34 13.93
CA SER A 306 4.74 -5.51 13.54
C SER A 306 5.55 -6.50 12.73
N PHE A 307 5.12 -7.73 12.82
CA PHE A 307 5.61 -8.89 12.12
C PHE A 307 4.50 -9.41 11.22
N ARG A 308 4.85 -9.79 9.99
CA ARG A 308 3.97 -10.49 9.04
C ARG A 308 4.71 -11.71 8.50
N SER A 309 4.11 -12.89 8.64
CA SER A 309 4.58 -14.08 7.94
C SER A 309 4.19 -14.02 6.47
N PHE A 310 5.18 -14.29 5.59
CA PHE A 310 5.01 -14.22 4.14
C PHE A 310 5.43 -15.54 3.47
N GLY A 311 5.06 -16.66 4.11
CA GLY A 311 5.22 -18.02 3.60
C GLY A 311 6.63 -18.34 3.14
N LEU A 312 6.78 -18.71 1.88
CA LEU A 312 8.06 -19.08 1.28
C LEU A 312 9.06 -17.92 1.19
N PHE A 313 8.61 -16.68 1.22
CA PHE A 313 9.45 -15.50 1.13
C PHE A 313 10.01 -15.03 2.47
N GLY A 314 9.68 -15.75 3.56
CA GLY A 314 10.13 -15.43 4.91
C GLY A 314 9.22 -14.44 5.63
N ASP A 315 9.78 -13.77 6.62
CA ASP A 315 9.03 -12.89 7.52
C ASP A 315 9.39 -11.42 7.25
N ILE A 316 8.39 -10.55 7.32
CA ILE A 316 8.57 -9.12 7.09
C ILE A 316 8.34 -8.38 8.40
N HIS A 317 9.28 -7.50 8.74
CA HIS A 317 9.26 -6.68 9.94
C HIS A 317 9.02 -5.22 9.58
N TYR A 318 8.00 -4.63 10.21
CA TYR A 318 7.65 -3.23 10.04
C TYR A 318 7.95 -2.44 11.31
N PHE A 319 8.57 -1.30 11.15
CA PHE A 319 8.82 -0.33 12.21
C PHE A 319 8.17 1.00 11.86
N SER A 320 7.47 1.59 12.81
CA SER A 320 6.85 2.89 12.59
C SER A 320 7.09 3.83 13.76
N VAL A 321 7.30 5.10 13.45
CA VAL A 321 7.41 6.19 14.42
C VAL A 321 6.41 7.26 14.03
N ALA A 322 5.55 7.67 14.96
CA ALA A 322 4.61 8.75 14.75
C ALA A 322 4.85 9.91 15.72
N PHE A 323 4.76 11.11 15.19
CA PHE A 323 4.79 12.38 15.91
C PHE A 323 3.39 12.95 15.93
N LEU A 324 2.82 13.17 17.14
CA LEU A 324 1.48 13.71 17.33
C LEU A 324 1.55 15.13 17.87
N TYR A 325 0.84 16.09 17.22
CA TYR A 325 0.86 17.51 17.57
C TYR A 325 -0.47 18.22 17.31
#